data_e3fd53e758ba52f9a10ed500a3a47116
#
_entry.id   e3fd53e758ba52f9a10ed500a3a47116
#
_cell.length_a   1.000
_cell.length_b   1.000
_cell.length_c   1.000
_cell.angle_alpha   90.00
_cell.angle_beta   90.00
_cell.angle_gamma   90.00
#
_symmetry.space_group_name_H-M   'P 1'
#
loop_
_entity.id
_entity.type
_entity.pdbx_description
1 polymer ?
#
loop_
_entity_poly.entity_id
_entity_poly.type
_entity_poly.pdbx_seq_one_letter_code
_entity_poly.pdbx_strand_id
1 'polypeptide(L)'
;MPGKFEISAGKTGKFRFNLKATNGQIILTSEAYDSRKGAEGGIASVKKNAGTDARFERKTAKDGSAYFVLKASNGEPIGKSEMYKTKASMESGITSVAKNAPDATIVDAK
;
A
#
# COMPACT_ATOMS: atom_id res chain seq x y z
N MET A 1 9.08 -4.90 15.32
CA MET A 1 8.71 -3.49 15.14
C MET A 1 7.72 -3.36 13.99
N PRO A 2 6.74 -2.46 14.09
CA PRO A 2 5.83 -2.26 12.99
C PRO A 2 6.52 -1.58 11.81
N GLY A 3 5.89 -1.67 10.65
CA GLY A 3 6.36 -0.95 9.49
C GLY A 3 6.06 0.54 9.60
N LYS A 4 6.15 1.25 8.49
CA LYS A 4 5.85 2.67 8.48
C LYS A 4 5.23 3.11 7.16
N PHE A 5 4.39 4.14 7.23
CA PHE A 5 3.87 4.83 6.07
C PHE A 5 4.72 6.08 5.85
N GLU A 6 5.35 6.18 4.69
CA GLU A 6 6.11 7.38 4.33
C GLU A 6 5.30 8.22 3.36
N ILE A 7 5.02 9.47 3.75
CA ILE A 7 4.30 10.40 2.88
C ILE A 7 5.33 11.27 2.17
N SER A 8 5.18 11.42 0.86
CA SER A 8 6.06 12.28 0.07
C SER A 8 5.24 13.15 -0.86
N ALA A 9 5.77 14.34 -1.17
CA ALA A 9 5.17 15.25 -2.14
C ALA A 9 5.89 15.09 -3.48
N GLY A 10 5.13 14.92 -4.55
CA GLY A 10 5.68 14.84 -5.89
C GLY A 10 5.90 16.23 -6.49
N LYS A 11 6.52 16.24 -7.67
CA LYS A 11 6.83 17.50 -8.38
C LYS A 11 5.60 18.29 -8.77
N THR A 12 4.48 17.61 -8.95
CA THR A 12 3.22 18.24 -9.36
C THR A 12 2.39 18.74 -8.18
N GLY A 13 2.91 18.64 -6.95
CA GLY A 13 2.16 19.00 -5.76
C GLY A 13 1.24 17.90 -5.25
N LYS A 14 1.26 16.75 -5.89
CA LYS A 14 0.48 15.60 -5.43
C LYS A 14 1.21 14.89 -4.31
N PHE A 15 0.45 14.26 -3.42
CA PHE A 15 1.00 13.52 -2.30
C PHE A 15 0.74 12.03 -2.50
N ARG A 16 1.72 11.22 -2.09
CA ARG A 16 1.61 9.76 -2.09
C ARG A 16 2.21 9.23 -0.82
N PHE A 17 1.85 7.99 -0.49
CA PHE A 17 2.52 7.30 0.60
C PHE A 17 2.94 5.91 0.15
N ASN A 18 3.99 5.41 0.79
CA ASN A 18 4.41 4.03 0.64
C ASN A 18 4.32 3.37 2.00
N LEU A 19 3.83 2.14 2.04
CA LEU A 19 3.90 1.34 3.25
C LEU A 19 5.16 0.50 3.16
N LYS A 20 6.02 0.64 4.14
CA LYS A 20 7.26 -0.14 4.24
C LYS A 20 7.14 -1.17 5.34
N ALA A 21 7.65 -2.36 5.07
CA ALA A 21 7.76 -3.41 6.09
C ALA A 21 8.91 -3.09 7.03
N THR A 22 9.05 -3.90 8.07
CA THR A 22 10.11 -3.69 9.07
C THR A 22 11.51 -3.77 8.48
N ASN A 23 11.67 -4.49 7.36
CA ASN A 23 12.96 -4.60 6.67
C ASN A 23 13.23 -3.44 5.71
N GLY A 24 12.35 -2.43 5.66
CA GLY A 24 12.52 -1.27 4.81
C GLY A 24 12.01 -1.43 3.39
N GLN A 25 11.51 -2.60 3.02
CA GLN A 25 10.98 -2.80 1.68
C GLN A 25 9.60 -2.18 1.50
N ILE A 26 9.39 -1.55 0.34
CA ILE A 26 8.07 -1.01 -0.01
C ILE A 26 7.15 -2.17 -0.36
N ILE A 27 6.02 -2.26 0.35
CA ILE A 27 5.05 -3.34 0.11
C ILE A 27 3.72 -2.82 -0.44
N LEU A 28 3.50 -1.51 -0.41
CA LEU A 28 2.30 -0.90 -0.99
C LEU A 28 2.60 0.55 -1.35
N THR A 29 2.19 0.97 -2.55
CA THR A 29 2.31 2.35 -3.02
C THR A 29 0.92 2.90 -3.26
N SER A 30 0.61 4.06 -2.70
CA SER A 30 -0.73 4.64 -2.80
C SER A 30 -0.99 5.27 -4.16
N GLU A 31 -2.27 5.61 -4.38
CA GLU A 31 -2.66 6.53 -5.44
C GLU A 31 -2.19 7.94 -5.08
N ALA A 32 -2.23 8.85 -6.06
CA ALA A 32 -1.85 10.24 -5.82
C ALA A 32 -3.02 11.01 -5.20
N TYR A 33 -2.71 11.86 -4.22
CA TYR A 33 -3.70 12.67 -3.53
C TYR A 33 -3.37 14.15 -3.74
N ASP A 34 -4.41 14.98 -3.78
CA ASP A 34 -4.23 16.42 -3.99
C ASP A 34 -3.71 17.15 -2.76
N SER A 35 -3.80 16.52 -1.58
CA SER A 35 -3.38 17.15 -0.34
C SER A 35 -2.78 16.11 0.60
N ARG A 36 -1.97 16.60 1.56
CA ARG A 36 -1.45 15.72 2.60
C ARG A 36 -2.58 15.10 3.42
N LYS A 37 -3.63 15.89 3.69
CA LYS A 37 -4.78 15.38 4.44
C LYS A 37 -5.45 14.23 3.68
N GLY A 38 -5.54 14.33 2.36
CA GLY A 38 -6.05 13.24 1.53
C GLY A 38 -5.19 11.99 1.66
N ALA A 39 -3.86 12.16 1.63
CA ALA A 39 -2.94 11.03 1.79
C ALA A 39 -3.09 10.40 3.17
N GLU A 40 -3.24 11.18 4.23
CA GLU A 40 -3.46 10.67 5.58
C GLU A 40 -4.77 9.88 5.65
N GLY A 41 -5.82 10.37 4.96
CA GLY A 41 -7.07 9.64 4.86
C GLY A 41 -6.90 8.30 4.16
N GLY A 42 -6.06 8.26 3.12
CA GLY A 42 -5.71 7.01 2.44
C GLY A 42 -5.00 6.03 3.36
N ILE A 43 -4.08 6.52 4.19
CA ILE A 43 -3.40 5.68 5.18
C ILE A 43 -4.41 5.08 6.16
N ALA A 44 -5.35 5.89 6.65
CA ALA A 44 -6.40 5.38 7.55
C ALA A 44 -7.22 4.30 6.86
N SER A 45 -7.50 4.48 5.56
CA SER A 45 -8.23 3.50 4.78
C SER A 45 -7.44 2.19 4.63
N VAL A 46 -6.13 2.27 4.42
CA VAL A 46 -5.27 1.08 4.37
C VAL A 46 -5.36 0.32 5.69
N LYS A 47 -5.21 1.03 6.81
CA LYS A 47 -5.28 0.39 8.13
C LYS A 47 -6.61 -0.30 8.36
N LYS A 48 -7.68 0.32 7.90
CA LYS A 48 -9.03 -0.22 8.08
C LYS A 48 -9.28 -1.46 7.21
N ASN A 49 -8.75 -1.47 5.99
CA ASN A 49 -9.07 -2.50 5.01
C ASN A 49 -8.03 -3.62 4.91
N ALA A 50 -6.81 -3.40 5.37
CA ALA A 50 -5.71 -4.36 5.18
C ALA A 50 -5.94 -5.70 5.89
N GLY A 51 -6.79 -5.73 6.92
CA GLY A 51 -7.10 -6.96 7.62
C GLY A 51 -8.18 -7.81 6.96
N THR A 52 -8.76 -7.34 5.86
CA THR A 52 -9.84 -8.04 5.18
C THR A 52 -9.33 -8.56 3.83
N ASP A 53 -9.20 -9.88 3.72
CA ASP A 53 -8.65 -10.48 2.51
C ASP A 53 -9.40 -10.09 1.24
N ALA A 54 -10.71 -9.96 1.32
CA ALA A 54 -11.54 -9.61 0.17
C ALA A 54 -11.24 -8.23 -0.41
N ARG A 55 -10.54 -7.38 0.33
CA ARG A 55 -10.16 -6.05 -0.15
C ARG A 55 -8.92 -6.07 -1.06
N PHE A 56 -8.21 -7.18 -1.09
CA PHE A 56 -7.04 -7.35 -1.96
C PHE A 56 -7.44 -7.98 -3.27
N GLU A 57 -7.25 -7.26 -4.37
CA GLU A 57 -7.50 -7.79 -5.70
C GLU A 57 -6.18 -8.29 -6.28
N ARG A 58 -6.11 -9.59 -6.59
CA ARG A 58 -4.89 -10.22 -7.13
C ARG A 58 -4.92 -10.12 -8.63
N LYS A 59 -3.83 -9.63 -9.23
CA LYS A 59 -3.74 -9.39 -10.66
C LYS A 59 -2.47 -9.96 -11.25
N THR A 60 -2.47 -10.12 -12.56
CA THR A 60 -1.29 -10.55 -13.31
C THR A 60 -1.00 -9.50 -14.38
N ALA A 61 0.24 -9.02 -14.42
CA ALA A 61 0.67 -8.04 -15.41
C ALA A 61 0.96 -8.73 -16.75
N LYS A 62 1.16 -7.91 -17.79
CA LYS A 62 1.40 -8.43 -19.14
C LYS A 62 2.64 -9.33 -19.22
N ASP A 63 3.66 -9.06 -18.41
CA ASP A 63 4.89 -9.85 -18.42
C ASP A 63 4.80 -11.11 -17.53
N GLY A 64 3.62 -11.39 -16.97
CA GLY A 64 3.41 -12.56 -16.11
C GLY A 64 3.65 -12.30 -14.64
N SER A 65 4.10 -11.10 -14.27
CA SER A 65 4.33 -10.77 -12.87
C SER A 65 3.01 -10.69 -12.11
N ALA A 66 3.03 -11.10 -10.85
CA ALA A 66 1.86 -11.03 -9.99
C ALA A 66 1.92 -9.76 -9.15
N TYR A 67 0.77 -9.16 -8.92
CA TYR A 67 0.68 -8.00 -8.02
C TYR A 67 -0.73 -7.93 -7.45
N PHE A 68 -0.90 -7.08 -6.44
CA PHE A 68 -2.23 -6.89 -5.85
C PHE A 68 -2.55 -5.41 -5.71
N VAL A 69 -3.85 -5.13 -5.68
CA VAL A 69 -4.38 -3.79 -5.42
C VAL A 69 -5.22 -3.88 -4.15
N LEU A 70 -4.98 -2.99 -3.20
CA LEU A 70 -5.81 -2.90 -2.01
C LEU A 70 -6.91 -1.89 -2.27
N LYS A 71 -8.17 -2.32 -2.05
CA LYS A 71 -9.34 -1.51 -2.30
C LYS A 71 -10.09 -1.20 -1.00
N ALA A 72 -10.77 -0.05 -0.99
CA ALA A 72 -11.67 0.29 0.09
C ALA A 72 -12.99 -0.49 -0.08
N SER A 73 -13.85 -0.39 0.92
CA SER A 73 -15.13 -1.11 0.89
C SER A 73 -16.03 -0.68 -0.26
N ASN A 74 -15.85 0.54 -0.80
CA ASN A 74 -16.62 1.00 -1.95
C ASN A 74 -16.01 0.59 -3.30
N GLY A 75 -14.94 -0.22 -3.27
CA GLY A 75 -14.28 -0.69 -4.49
C GLY A 75 -13.21 0.23 -5.04
N GLU A 76 -12.97 1.37 -4.42
CA GLU A 76 -11.96 2.32 -4.90
C GLU A 76 -10.55 1.85 -4.56
N PRO A 77 -9.59 1.89 -5.52
CA PRO A 77 -8.21 1.51 -5.22
C PRO A 77 -7.59 2.49 -4.23
N ILE A 78 -6.90 1.95 -3.23
CA ILE A 78 -6.15 2.75 -2.27
C ILE A 78 -4.67 2.75 -2.63
N GLY A 79 -4.17 1.60 -3.06
CA GLY A 79 -2.78 1.45 -3.45
C GLY A 79 -2.54 0.11 -4.08
N LYS A 80 -1.34 -0.08 -4.62
CA LYS A 80 -0.96 -1.35 -5.25
C LYS A 80 0.43 -1.76 -4.82
N SER A 81 0.70 -3.07 -4.95
CA SER A 81 1.98 -3.63 -4.57
C SER A 81 3.03 -3.45 -5.66
N GLU A 82 4.27 -3.80 -5.31
CA GLU A 82 5.33 -4.01 -6.28
C GLU A 82 5.03 -5.26 -7.11
N MET A 83 5.76 -5.46 -8.19
CA MET A 83 5.61 -6.65 -9.01
C MET A 83 6.37 -7.81 -8.39
N TYR A 84 5.72 -8.97 -8.33
CA TYR A 84 6.31 -10.19 -7.78
C TYR A 84 6.48 -11.22 -8.89
N LYS A 85 7.52 -12.03 -8.81
CA LYS A 85 7.79 -13.05 -9.82
C LYS A 85 6.83 -14.23 -9.73
N THR A 86 6.29 -14.49 -8.55
CA THR A 86 5.40 -15.64 -8.32
C THR A 86 4.18 -15.23 -7.53
N LYS A 87 3.11 -16.02 -7.65
CA LYS A 87 1.92 -15.82 -6.84
C LYS A 87 2.21 -16.00 -5.36
N ALA A 88 3.08 -16.96 -5.02
CA ALA A 88 3.44 -17.19 -3.62
C ALA A 88 4.09 -15.96 -2.99
N SER A 89 5.02 -15.31 -3.72
CA SER A 89 5.64 -14.08 -3.25
C SER A 89 4.62 -12.97 -3.09
N MET A 90 3.68 -12.86 -4.04
CA MET A 90 2.62 -11.86 -3.96
C MET A 90 1.74 -12.09 -2.72
N GLU A 91 1.36 -13.35 -2.45
CA GLU A 91 0.56 -13.66 -1.26
C GLU A 91 1.30 -13.31 0.03
N SER A 92 2.62 -13.52 0.05
CA SER A 92 3.44 -13.08 1.18
C SER A 92 3.40 -11.56 1.34
N GLY A 93 3.36 -10.83 0.23
CA GLY A 93 3.22 -9.37 0.25
C GLY A 93 1.90 -8.94 0.86
N ILE A 94 0.81 -9.62 0.51
CA ILE A 94 -0.51 -9.34 1.08
C ILE A 94 -0.47 -9.57 2.60
N THR A 95 0.11 -10.67 3.04
CA THR A 95 0.26 -10.97 4.47
C THR A 95 1.07 -9.89 5.16
N SER A 96 2.13 -9.41 4.51
CA SER A 96 2.99 -8.35 5.06
C SER A 96 2.21 -7.04 5.22
N VAL A 97 1.38 -6.67 4.25
CA VAL A 97 0.54 -5.46 4.36
C VAL A 97 -0.43 -5.62 5.53
N ALA A 98 -1.11 -6.76 5.61
CA ALA A 98 -2.07 -7.01 6.68
C ALA A 98 -1.43 -6.94 8.06
N LYS A 99 -0.19 -7.43 8.16
CA LYS A 99 0.53 -7.47 9.43
C LYS A 99 1.10 -6.11 9.83
N ASN A 100 1.62 -5.36 8.87
CA ASN A 100 2.33 -4.11 9.17
C ASN A 100 1.41 -2.89 9.25
N ALA A 101 0.36 -2.84 8.44
CA ALA A 101 -0.44 -1.62 8.33
C ALA A 101 -1.09 -1.17 9.63
N PRO A 102 -1.73 -2.04 10.43
CA PRO A 102 -2.47 -1.56 11.61
C PRO A 102 -1.61 -0.80 12.61
N ASP A 103 -0.34 -1.20 12.76
CA ASP A 103 0.54 -0.61 13.76
C ASP A 103 1.61 0.31 13.15
N ALA A 104 1.58 0.50 11.84
CA ALA A 104 2.60 1.31 11.17
C ALA A 104 2.49 2.78 11.57
N THR A 105 3.65 3.41 11.77
CA THR A 105 3.70 4.83 12.08
C THR A 105 3.74 5.65 10.80
N ILE A 106 3.33 6.90 10.89
CA ILE A 106 3.35 7.82 9.74
C ILE A 106 4.57 8.70 9.85
N VAL A 107 5.38 8.76 8.80
CA VAL A 107 6.57 9.60 8.75
C VAL A 107 6.58 10.38 7.43
N ASP A 108 7.27 11.51 7.44
CA ASP A 108 7.47 12.29 6.23
C ASP A 108 8.74 11.85 5.54
N ALA A 109 8.65 11.60 4.23
CA ALA A 109 9.82 11.32 3.42
C ALA A 109 10.49 12.63 3.05
N LYS A 110 11.80 12.63 3.00
CA LYS A 110 12.56 13.84 2.64
C LYS A 110 13.07 13.77 1.23
#